data_93001ffb9588db1a69b2a3c2164138b4
#
_entry.id   93001ffb9588db1a69b2a3c2164138b4
#
_cell.length_a   1.000
_cell.length_b   1.000
_cell.length_c   1.000
_cell.angle_alpha   90.00
_cell.angle_beta   90.00
_cell.angle_gamma   90.00
#
_symmetry.space_group_name_H-M   'P 1'
#
loop_
_entity.id
_entity.type
_entity.pdbx_description
1 polymer ?
#
loop_
_entity_poly.entity_id
_entity_poly.type
_entity_poly.pdbx_seq_one_letter_code
_entity_poly.pdbx_strand_id
1 'polypeptide(L)'
;MKYSSPIPIFIINLPQSTERKKFIIDQFDNLEIPLDYRFFNAIHGKENPDFYLFKKYNEQKYFQRKGKKLSLSQLGCWASHYLLWEKCVELNQSFIILEDDAIIKSNFLDAYQFISSKNNDFEFLWLSIPSPDKRKQGYKIIHRISNSKNSVARFYKSWANTTGYYLTPNAAKKLLNHSQEWVYEVDTQIERYWETQIPYLAIVPFCIEPDLSNCLLYNLRAHETDQ
;
A
#
# COMPACT_ATOMS: atom_id res chain seq x y z
N MET A 1 5.94 -15.92 -25.59
CA MET A 1 5.21 -14.79 -24.98
C MET A 1 6.20 -13.65 -24.80
N LYS A 2 5.96 -12.45 -25.34
CA LYS A 2 6.82 -11.29 -25.09
C LYS A 2 6.48 -10.78 -23.68
N TYR A 3 7.34 -11.06 -22.71
CA TYR A 3 7.24 -10.50 -21.37
C TYR A 3 7.39 -8.99 -21.50
N SER A 4 6.44 -8.23 -20.96
CA SER A 4 6.68 -6.84 -20.61
C SER A 4 7.82 -6.81 -19.57
N SER A 5 8.56 -5.71 -19.49
CA SER A 5 9.59 -5.58 -18.44
C SER A 5 8.97 -5.86 -17.07
N PRO A 6 9.65 -6.63 -16.21
CA PRO A 6 9.12 -6.96 -14.89
C PRO A 6 8.84 -5.67 -14.11
N ILE A 7 7.70 -5.64 -13.41
CA ILE A 7 7.34 -4.51 -12.56
C ILE A 7 8.12 -4.63 -11.25
N PRO A 8 8.91 -3.60 -10.87
CA PRO A 8 9.66 -3.64 -9.61
C PRO A 8 8.72 -3.61 -8.40
N ILE A 9 9.11 -4.34 -7.38
CA ILE A 9 8.44 -4.38 -6.09
C ILE A 9 9.29 -3.58 -5.11
N PHE A 10 8.74 -2.52 -4.51
CA PHE A 10 9.38 -1.78 -3.43
C PHE A 10 8.78 -2.15 -2.09
N ILE A 11 9.64 -2.46 -1.13
CA ILE A 11 9.25 -2.84 0.22
C ILE A 11 9.68 -1.72 1.17
N ILE A 12 8.71 -1.03 1.75
CA ILE A 12 8.95 0.03 2.74
C ILE A 12 9.38 -0.64 4.05
N ASN A 13 10.63 -0.41 4.46
CA ASN A 13 11.18 -1.00 5.67
C ASN A 13 12.09 0.01 6.38
N LEU A 14 11.94 0.14 7.68
CA LEU A 14 12.89 0.88 8.51
C LEU A 14 14.21 0.10 8.60
N PRO A 15 15.39 0.71 8.33
CA PRO A 15 16.67 -0.01 8.32
C PRO A 15 16.94 -0.82 9.59
N GLN A 16 16.50 -0.33 10.76
CA GLN A 16 16.63 -0.99 12.05
C GLN A 16 15.64 -2.16 12.25
N SER A 17 14.59 -2.27 11.44
CA SER A 17 13.60 -3.37 11.53
C SER A 17 14.11 -4.63 10.82
N THR A 18 15.23 -5.18 11.32
CA THR A 18 15.94 -6.31 10.70
C THR A 18 15.13 -7.60 10.71
N GLU A 19 14.33 -7.85 11.73
CA GLU A 19 13.47 -9.03 11.82
C GLU A 19 12.36 -8.99 10.75
N ARG A 20 11.69 -7.84 10.56
CA ARG A 20 10.70 -7.66 9.50
C ARG A 20 11.33 -7.76 8.13
N LYS A 21 12.53 -7.18 7.96
CA LYS A 21 13.30 -7.33 6.73
C LYS A 21 13.55 -8.80 6.40
N LYS A 22 14.02 -9.58 7.40
CA LYS A 22 14.25 -11.01 7.24
C LYS A 22 12.95 -11.75 6.92
N PHE A 23 11.86 -11.44 7.61
CA PHE A 23 10.55 -12.03 7.37
C PHE A 23 10.09 -11.88 5.90
N ILE A 24 10.29 -10.71 5.30
CA ILE A 24 9.99 -10.48 3.88
C ILE A 24 10.93 -11.27 2.99
N ILE A 25 12.25 -11.26 3.25
CA ILE A 25 13.24 -12.01 2.48
C ILE A 25 12.85 -13.49 2.45
N ASP A 26 12.59 -14.09 3.63
CA ASP A 26 12.23 -15.51 3.73
C ASP A 26 10.97 -15.85 2.90
N GLN A 27 10.01 -14.94 2.77
CA GLN A 27 8.82 -15.14 1.94
C GLN A 27 9.12 -15.07 0.44
N PHE A 28 9.95 -14.11 0.00
CA PHE A 28 10.33 -13.98 -1.41
C PHE A 28 11.23 -15.14 -1.87
N ASP A 29 12.14 -15.62 -1.00
CA ASP A 29 13.01 -16.75 -1.26
C ASP A 29 12.23 -18.08 -1.42
N ASN A 30 11.04 -18.17 -0.81
CA ASN A 30 10.15 -19.33 -0.92
C ASN A 30 9.19 -19.25 -2.11
N LEU A 31 9.23 -18.21 -2.94
CA LEU A 31 8.42 -18.15 -4.16
C LEU A 31 8.98 -19.11 -5.22
N GLU A 32 8.07 -19.74 -5.97
CA GLU A 32 8.45 -20.67 -7.07
C GLU A 32 9.27 -19.98 -8.16
N ILE A 33 9.09 -18.68 -8.34
CA ILE A 33 9.81 -17.87 -9.33
C ILE A 33 10.44 -16.69 -8.61
N PRO A 34 11.76 -16.46 -8.75
CA PRO A 34 12.42 -15.30 -8.20
C PRO A 34 11.84 -14.00 -8.77
N LEU A 35 11.53 -13.03 -7.92
CA LEU A 35 11.06 -11.72 -8.30
C LEU A 35 12.10 -10.65 -7.95
N ASP A 36 12.21 -9.60 -8.78
CA ASP A 36 13.02 -8.43 -8.46
C ASP A 36 12.27 -7.55 -7.45
N TYR A 37 12.76 -7.52 -6.22
CA TYR A 37 12.25 -6.66 -5.17
C TYR A 37 13.40 -5.85 -4.54
N ARG A 38 13.06 -4.69 -4.00
CA ARG A 38 14.02 -3.75 -3.43
C ARG A 38 13.48 -3.16 -2.15
N PHE A 39 14.31 -3.12 -1.13
CA PHE A 39 13.97 -2.38 0.08
C PHE A 39 14.09 -0.88 -0.15
N PHE A 40 13.04 -0.16 0.19
CA PHE A 40 13.04 1.28 0.31
C PHE A 40 13.23 1.65 1.78
N ASN A 41 14.28 2.42 2.08
CA ASN A 41 14.54 2.88 3.45
C ASN A 41 13.42 3.84 3.88
N ALA A 42 12.54 3.37 4.74
CA ALA A 42 11.42 4.13 5.27
C ALA A 42 11.91 5.35 6.06
N ILE A 43 11.14 6.42 6.02
CA ILE A 43 11.44 7.62 6.81
C ILE A 43 11.09 7.36 8.27
N HIS A 44 12.11 7.35 9.14
CA HIS A 44 11.92 7.22 10.58
C HIS A 44 11.57 8.58 11.19
N GLY A 45 10.27 8.88 11.29
CA GLY A 45 9.80 10.21 11.68
C GLY A 45 10.27 10.65 13.08
N LYS A 46 10.40 9.72 14.03
CA LYS A 46 10.89 10.06 15.39
C LYS A 46 12.37 10.47 15.41
N GLU A 47 13.20 9.88 14.53
CA GLU A 47 14.62 10.24 14.40
C GLU A 47 14.84 11.43 13.48
N ASN A 48 13.85 11.75 12.62
CA ASN A 48 13.90 12.87 11.69
C ASN A 48 12.65 13.74 11.82
N PRO A 49 12.42 14.40 13.00
CA PRO A 49 11.19 15.14 13.28
C PRO A 49 10.98 16.34 12.35
N ASP A 50 12.07 16.88 11.78
CA ASP A 50 12.08 18.01 10.86
C ASP A 50 12.21 17.61 9.38
N PHE A 51 11.87 16.35 9.05
CA PHE A 51 11.94 15.89 7.67
C PHE A 51 11.13 16.81 6.74
N TYR A 52 11.72 17.25 5.65
CA TYR A 52 11.20 18.35 4.82
C TYR A 52 9.77 18.16 4.32
N LEU A 53 9.31 16.93 4.10
CA LEU A 53 7.94 16.64 3.66
C LEU A 53 6.91 16.87 4.77
N PHE A 54 7.31 16.86 6.05
CA PHE A 54 6.37 17.09 7.17
C PHE A 54 5.77 18.50 7.15
N LYS A 55 6.37 19.45 6.42
CA LYS A 55 5.78 20.76 6.15
C LYS A 55 4.45 20.70 5.37
N LYS A 56 4.16 19.57 4.70
CA LYS A 56 2.87 19.33 4.05
C LYS A 56 1.75 19.00 5.03
N TYR A 57 2.08 18.60 6.26
CA TYR A 57 1.10 18.27 7.28
C TYR A 57 0.40 19.51 7.82
N ASN A 58 -0.91 19.58 7.64
CA ASN A 58 -1.75 20.61 8.28
C ASN A 58 -2.36 20.05 9.56
N GLU A 59 -1.64 20.23 10.67
CA GLU A 59 -2.04 19.75 11.98
C GLU A 59 -3.42 20.28 12.39
N GLN A 60 -3.68 21.57 12.16
CA GLN A 60 -4.95 22.20 12.55
C GLN A 60 -6.13 21.55 11.83
N LYS A 61 -6.07 21.41 10.51
CA LYS A 61 -7.13 20.76 9.73
C LYS A 61 -7.31 19.30 10.10
N TYR A 62 -6.21 18.58 10.31
CA TYR A 62 -6.27 17.17 10.74
C TYR A 62 -6.92 17.06 12.12
N PHE A 63 -6.51 17.92 13.09
CA PHE A 63 -7.08 17.93 14.44
C PHE A 63 -8.59 18.25 14.43
N GLN A 64 -9.02 19.20 13.62
CA GLN A 64 -10.46 19.53 13.48
C GLN A 64 -11.28 18.33 12.97
N ARG A 65 -10.67 17.43 12.20
CA ARG A 65 -11.36 16.25 11.63
C ARG A 65 -11.33 15.02 12.51
N LYS A 66 -10.24 14.84 13.25
CA LYS A 66 -9.96 13.58 13.96
C LYS A 66 -9.89 13.72 15.49
N GLY A 67 -9.85 14.94 16.01
CA GLY A 67 -9.68 15.22 17.44
C GLY A 67 -8.30 14.86 17.99
N LYS A 68 -7.34 14.53 17.14
CA LYS A 68 -5.97 14.13 17.48
C LYS A 68 -4.99 14.63 16.44
N LYS A 69 -3.68 14.50 16.72
CA LYS A 69 -2.59 14.79 15.78
C LYS A 69 -2.03 13.51 15.18
N LEU A 70 -1.44 13.60 13.99
CA LEU A 70 -0.59 12.52 13.48
C LEU A 70 0.67 12.41 14.33
N SER A 71 1.05 11.19 14.67
CA SER A 71 2.34 10.91 15.28
C SER A 71 3.48 11.07 14.26
N LEU A 72 4.70 11.30 14.74
CA LEU A 72 5.89 11.35 13.89
C LEU A 72 6.09 10.03 13.10
N SER A 73 5.70 8.89 13.67
CA SER A 73 5.74 7.60 12.95
C SER A 73 4.74 7.56 11.79
N GLN A 74 3.53 8.12 11.97
CA GLN A 74 2.54 8.22 10.90
C GLN A 74 2.99 9.20 9.81
N LEU A 75 3.65 10.30 10.18
CA LEU A 75 4.24 11.23 9.22
C LEU A 75 5.39 10.57 8.45
N GLY A 76 6.21 9.74 9.10
CA GLY A 76 7.24 8.94 8.43
C GLY A 76 6.67 7.93 7.43
N CYS A 77 5.60 7.22 7.80
CA CYS A 77 4.85 6.34 6.90
C CYS A 77 4.34 7.14 5.69
N TRP A 78 3.68 8.27 5.91
CA TRP A 78 3.23 9.19 4.87
C TRP A 78 4.34 9.55 3.89
N ALA A 79 5.47 10.04 4.43
CA ALA A 79 6.62 10.47 3.63
C ALA A 79 7.19 9.32 2.79
N SER A 80 7.24 8.10 3.34
CA SER A 80 7.76 6.92 2.63
C SER A 80 6.91 6.57 1.41
N HIS A 81 5.59 6.55 1.54
CA HIS A 81 4.68 6.34 0.41
C HIS A 81 4.78 7.47 -0.61
N TYR A 82 4.78 8.73 -0.15
CA TYR A 82 4.88 9.90 -1.01
C TYR A 82 6.13 9.88 -1.88
N LEU A 83 7.30 9.58 -1.31
CA LEU A 83 8.56 9.46 -2.03
C LEU A 83 8.55 8.34 -3.09
N LEU A 84 7.89 7.22 -2.80
CA LEU A 84 7.72 6.15 -3.79
C LEU A 84 6.77 6.55 -4.93
N TRP A 85 5.75 7.38 -4.67
CA TRP A 85 4.92 7.94 -5.73
C TRP A 85 5.71 8.93 -6.60
N GLU A 86 6.54 9.80 -5.99
CA GLU A 86 7.46 10.67 -6.74
C GLU A 86 8.40 9.86 -7.62
N LYS A 87 9.02 8.81 -7.06
CA LYS A 87 9.90 7.90 -7.78
C LYS A 87 9.19 7.18 -8.94
N CYS A 88 7.95 6.77 -8.76
CA CYS A 88 7.12 6.14 -9.79
C CYS A 88 6.91 7.10 -10.99
N VAL A 89 6.65 8.37 -10.71
CA VAL A 89 6.49 9.41 -11.73
C VAL A 89 7.81 9.74 -12.41
N GLU A 90 8.89 9.93 -11.64
CA GLU A 90 10.23 10.26 -12.14
C GLU A 90 10.76 9.20 -13.10
N LEU A 91 10.64 7.92 -12.72
CA LEU A 91 11.09 6.81 -13.54
C LEU A 91 10.11 6.45 -14.67
N ASN A 92 8.91 7.06 -14.66
CA ASN A 92 7.82 6.73 -15.56
C ASN A 92 7.55 5.20 -15.63
N GLN A 93 7.60 4.54 -14.47
CA GLN A 93 7.49 3.10 -14.32
C GLN A 93 6.45 2.72 -13.27
N SER A 94 5.60 1.73 -13.57
CA SER A 94 4.65 1.20 -12.60
C SER A 94 5.37 0.42 -11.49
N PHE A 95 4.84 0.48 -10.27
CA PHE A 95 5.39 -0.19 -9.09
C PHE A 95 4.36 -1.06 -8.39
N ILE A 96 4.84 -2.09 -7.71
CA ILE A 96 4.16 -2.68 -6.56
C ILE A 96 4.85 -2.14 -5.31
N ILE A 97 4.06 -1.64 -4.36
CA ILE A 97 4.54 -1.16 -3.07
C ILE A 97 3.97 -2.06 -1.99
N LEU A 98 4.85 -2.59 -1.14
CA LEU A 98 4.52 -3.40 0.03
C LEU A 98 5.09 -2.74 1.30
N GLU A 99 4.41 -2.91 2.43
CA GLU A 99 4.98 -2.64 3.75
C GLU A 99 5.71 -3.90 4.26
N ASP A 100 6.60 -3.74 5.23
CA ASP A 100 7.46 -4.82 5.75
C ASP A 100 6.73 -5.81 6.69
N ASP A 101 5.44 -5.60 6.89
CA ASP A 101 4.53 -6.53 7.57
C ASP A 101 3.61 -7.31 6.59
N ALA A 102 3.90 -7.26 5.30
CA ALA A 102 3.11 -7.97 4.31
C ALA A 102 3.30 -9.49 4.39
N ILE A 103 2.20 -10.24 4.50
CA ILE A 103 2.15 -11.68 4.32
C ILE A 103 1.79 -11.97 2.85
N ILE A 104 2.68 -12.65 2.13
CA ILE A 104 2.50 -13.01 0.72
C ILE A 104 1.72 -14.33 0.64
N LYS A 105 0.58 -14.31 -0.05
CA LYS A 105 -0.27 -15.49 -0.23
C LYS A 105 0.12 -16.29 -1.47
N SER A 106 -0.27 -17.55 -1.53
CA SER A 106 0.07 -18.46 -2.63
C SER A 106 -0.39 -18.01 -4.02
N ASN A 107 -1.39 -17.13 -4.10
CA ASN A 107 -1.90 -16.58 -5.36
C ASN A 107 -1.19 -15.27 -5.79
N PHE A 108 -0.17 -14.83 -5.08
CA PHE A 108 0.55 -13.59 -5.38
C PHE A 108 1.29 -13.64 -6.72
N LEU A 109 1.93 -14.77 -7.05
CA LEU A 109 2.63 -14.92 -8.33
C LEU A 109 1.70 -14.76 -9.53
N ASP A 110 0.51 -15.34 -9.49
CA ASP A 110 -0.50 -15.17 -10.53
C ASP A 110 -0.93 -13.71 -10.67
N ALA A 111 -1.13 -13.03 -9.53
CA ALA A 111 -1.45 -11.60 -9.51
C ALA A 111 -0.31 -10.77 -10.12
N TYR A 112 0.94 -11.04 -9.73
CA TYR A 112 2.11 -10.36 -10.28
C TYR A 112 2.26 -10.56 -11.79
N GLN A 113 2.06 -11.80 -12.28
CA GLN A 113 2.12 -12.11 -13.72
C GLN A 113 1.06 -11.32 -14.50
N PHE A 114 -0.18 -11.24 -13.99
CA PHE A 114 -1.22 -10.42 -14.59
C PHE A 114 -0.85 -8.93 -14.59
N ILE A 115 -0.44 -8.40 -13.44
CA ILE A 115 -0.06 -6.99 -13.27
C ILE A 115 1.08 -6.61 -14.23
N SER A 116 2.05 -7.51 -14.44
CA SER A 116 3.19 -7.34 -15.34
C SER A 116 2.86 -7.62 -16.81
N SER A 117 1.64 -8.04 -17.11
CA SER A 117 1.24 -8.38 -18.46
C SER A 117 0.70 -7.16 -19.22
N LYS A 118 0.67 -7.26 -20.56
CA LYS A 118 0.01 -6.26 -21.42
C LYS A 118 -1.52 -6.24 -21.31
N ASN A 119 -2.10 -7.20 -20.61
CA ASN A 119 -3.54 -7.29 -20.38
C ASN A 119 -3.99 -6.49 -19.15
N ASN A 120 -3.05 -5.89 -18.44
CA ASN A 120 -3.34 -5.03 -17.30
C ASN A 120 -3.49 -3.57 -17.74
N ASP A 121 -4.74 -3.11 -17.87
CA ASP A 121 -5.09 -1.72 -18.18
C ASP A 121 -5.46 -0.90 -16.93
N PHE A 122 -5.29 -1.46 -15.73
CA PHE A 122 -5.65 -0.81 -14.48
C PHE A 122 -4.54 0.11 -13.99
N GLU A 123 -4.89 1.31 -13.55
CA GLU A 123 -3.93 2.29 -13.03
C GLU A 123 -3.53 2.03 -11.58
N PHE A 124 -4.43 1.42 -10.80
CA PHE A 124 -4.24 1.14 -9.38
C PHE A 124 -5.01 -0.12 -8.99
N LEU A 125 -4.37 -1.00 -8.23
CA LEU A 125 -4.98 -2.22 -7.69
C LEU A 125 -4.55 -2.44 -6.25
N TRP A 126 -5.49 -2.54 -5.34
CA TRP A 126 -5.22 -3.08 -4.02
C TRP A 126 -4.87 -4.56 -4.11
N LEU A 127 -3.79 -4.97 -3.44
CA LEU A 127 -3.35 -6.36 -3.32
C LEU A 127 -3.65 -6.90 -1.93
N SER A 128 -3.65 -6.00 -0.94
CA SER A 128 -3.95 -6.31 0.44
C SER A 128 -5.44 -6.30 0.74
N ILE A 129 -5.81 -7.08 1.76
CA ILE A 129 -7.17 -7.08 2.31
C ILE A 129 -7.48 -5.72 2.96
N PRO A 130 -8.73 -5.20 2.89
CA PRO A 130 -9.10 -3.98 3.62
C PRO A 130 -8.99 -4.17 5.14
N SER A 131 -8.95 -3.05 5.87
CA SER A 131 -8.99 -3.07 7.34
C SER A 131 -10.20 -3.85 7.86
N PRO A 132 -10.14 -4.43 9.07
CA PRO A 132 -11.19 -5.32 9.58
C PRO A 132 -12.61 -4.73 9.56
N ASP A 133 -12.74 -3.44 9.85
CA ASP A 133 -14.02 -2.71 9.84
C ASP A 133 -14.58 -2.48 8.41
N LYS A 134 -13.73 -2.59 7.39
CA LYS A 134 -14.10 -2.42 5.97
C LYS A 134 -14.30 -3.73 5.21
N ARG A 135 -13.99 -4.88 5.82
CA ARG A 135 -14.08 -6.20 5.15
C ARG A 135 -15.51 -6.61 4.81
N LYS A 136 -16.50 -6.19 5.62
CA LYS A 136 -17.91 -6.49 5.38
C LYS A 136 -18.51 -5.59 4.32
N GLN A 137 -18.05 -5.74 3.07
CA GLN A 137 -18.57 -4.99 1.93
C GLN A 137 -18.71 -5.91 0.71
N GLY A 138 -19.70 -5.61 -0.13
CA GLY A 138 -19.87 -6.30 -1.41
C GLY A 138 -18.86 -5.82 -2.44
N TYR A 139 -18.65 -6.65 -3.47
CA TYR A 139 -17.86 -6.29 -4.65
C TYR A 139 -18.45 -6.92 -5.90
N LYS A 140 -18.06 -6.40 -7.04
CA LYS A 140 -18.39 -6.95 -8.37
C LYS A 140 -17.12 -7.31 -9.11
N ILE A 141 -17.01 -8.54 -9.60
CA ILE A 141 -15.93 -8.93 -10.52
C ILE A 141 -16.11 -8.13 -11.82
N ILE A 142 -15.07 -7.43 -12.23
CA ILE A 142 -15.05 -6.62 -13.47
C ILE A 142 -14.11 -7.18 -14.53
N HIS A 143 -13.12 -8.00 -14.11
CA HIS A 143 -12.19 -8.67 -15.01
C HIS A 143 -11.77 -10.02 -14.43
N ARG A 144 -11.89 -11.11 -15.20
CA ARG A 144 -11.39 -12.43 -14.84
C ARG A 144 -10.01 -12.62 -15.45
N ILE A 145 -9.02 -13.00 -14.63
CA ILE A 145 -7.67 -13.25 -15.09
C ILE A 145 -7.60 -14.66 -15.67
N SER A 146 -7.20 -14.77 -16.95
CA SER A 146 -7.13 -16.06 -17.65
C SER A 146 -6.12 -17.00 -16.99
N ASN A 147 -6.48 -18.27 -16.87
CA ASN A 147 -5.67 -19.32 -16.26
C ASN A 147 -5.23 -19.05 -14.80
N SER A 148 -6.02 -18.27 -14.08
CA SER A 148 -5.77 -17.94 -12.67
C SER A 148 -7.06 -18.00 -11.87
N LYS A 149 -6.92 -18.25 -10.55
CA LYS A 149 -8.04 -18.09 -9.59
C LYS A 149 -8.31 -16.62 -9.27
N ASN A 150 -7.40 -15.72 -9.65
CA ASN A 150 -7.51 -14.30 -9.41
C ASN A 150 -8.49 -13.62 -10.37
N SER A 151 -9.06 -12.55 -9.92
CA SER A 151 -9.90 -11.63 -10.70
C SER A 151 -9.69 -10.21 -10.21
N VAL A 152 -10.00 -9.22 -11.03
CA VAL A 152 -10.10 -7.84 -10.57
C VAL A 152 -11.54 -7.55 -10.17
N ALA A 153 -11.74 -7.05 -8.98
CA ALA A 153 -13.03 -6.69 -8.43
C ALA A 153 -13.12 -5.19 -8.12
N ARG A 154 -14.30 -4.62 -8.34
CA ARG A 154 -14.66 -3.27 -7.88
C ARG A 154 -15.39 -3.38 -6.56
N PHE A 155 -14.89 -2.65 -5.56
CA PHE A 155 -15.48 -2.48 -4.24
C PHE A 155 -16.23 -1.15 -4.15
N TYR A 156 -17.08 -1.00 -3.12
CA TYR A 156 -17.97 0.14 -3.01
C TYR A 156 -17.72 1.00 -1.76
N LYS A 157 -16.83 0.55 -0.87
CA LYS A 157 -16.46 1.25 0.36
C LYS A 157 -14.94 1.41 0.44
N SER A 158 -14.53 2.28 1.34
CA SER A 158 -13.14 2.60 1.65
C SER A 158 -12.31 1.37 2.08
N TRP A 159 -10.99 1.52 2.11
CA TRP A 159 -10.02 0.44 2.28
C TRP A 159 -9.28 0.47 3.61
N ALA A 160 -8.73 1.66 3.98
CA ALA A 160 -7.99 1.92 5.22
C ALA A 160 -6.85 0.91 5.50
N ASN A 161 -6.03 0.62 4.49
CA ASN A 161 -4.87 -0.27 4.58
C ASN A 161 -3.90 0.00 3.43
N THR A 162 -2.60 0.12 3.72
CA THR A 162 -1.53 0.37 2.74
C THR A 162 -0.51 -0.76 2.62
N THR A 163 -0.76 -1.91 3.26
CA THR A 163 0.17 -3.06 3.31
C THR A 163 0.61 -3.52 1.91
N GLY A 164 -0.24 -3.39 0.88
CA GLY A 164 0.18 -3.77 -0.47
C GLY A 164 -0.75 -3.25 -1.56
N TYR A 165 -0.15 -2.61 -2.58
CA TYR A 165 -0.87 -2.13 -3.76
C TYR A 165 0.04 -1.97 -4.97
N TYR A 166 -0.57 -1.97 -6.14
CA TYR A 166 0.04 -1.65 -7.43
C TYR A 166 -0.41 -0.28 -7.89
N LEU A 167 0.50 0.49 -8.52
CA LEU A 167 0.16 1.77 -9.15
C LEU A 167 0.99 2.05 -10.39
N THR A 168 0.40 2.80 -11.31
CA THR A 168 1.04 3.37 -12.50
C THR A 168 1.54 4.79 -12.23
N PRO A 169 2.42 5.36 -13.08
CA PRO A 169 2.81 6.77 -13.00
C PRO A 169 1.61 7.73 -13.03
N ASN A 170 0.55 7.39 -13.75
CA ASN A 170 -0.66 8.22 -13.81
C ASN A 170 -1.41 8.21 -12.46
N ALA A 171 -1.58 7.05 -11.83
CA ALA A 171 -2.15 6.97 -10.48
C ALA A 171 -1.28 7.71 -9.46
N ALA A 172 0.04 7.55 -9.53
CA ALA A 172 0.98 8.26 -8.67
C ALA A 172 0.86 9.79 -8.81
N LYS A 173 0.74 10.32 -10.04
CA LYS A 173 0.47 11.75 -10.28
C LYS A 173 -0.82 12.21 -9.62
N LYS A 174 -1.91 11.45 -9.75
CA LYS A 174 -3.18 11.75 -9.09
C LYS A 174 -3.02 11.84 -7.57
N LEU A 175 -2.34 10.84 -6.96
CA LEU A 175 -2.07 10.83 -5.52
C LEU A 175 -1.22 12.04 -5.10
N LEU A 176 -0.13 12.35 -5.79
CA LEU A 176 0.73 13.49 -5.51
C LEU A 176 -0.01 14.83 -5.61
N ASN A 177 -0.84 15.00 -6.64
CA ASN A 177 -1.62 16.22 -6.83
C ASN A 177 -2.60 16.47 -5.67
N HIS A 178 -3.20 15.40 -5.14
CA HIS A 178 -4.13 15.48 -4.00
C HIS A 178 -3.46 15.37 -2.64
N SER A 179 -2.13 15.29 -2.59
CA SER A 179 -1.31 15.18 -1.38
C SER A 179 -0.39 16.38 -1.18
N GLN A 180 -0.73 17.54 -1.75
CA GLN A 180 0.04 18.77 -1.53
C GLN A 180 -0.09 19.28 -0.10
N GLU A 181 -1.20 18.97 0.56
CA GLU A 181 -1.44 19.19 1.98
C GLU A 181 -1.91 17.88 2.62
N TRP A 182 -1.26 17.46 3.71
CA TRP A 182 -1.61 16.22 4.42
C TRP A 182 -2.62 16.53 5.53
N VAL A 183 -3.84 16.11 5.33
CA VAL A 183 -4.97 16.36 6.26
C VAL A 183 -5.72 15.07 6.62
N TYR A 184 -5.17 13.92 6.23
CA TYR A 184 -5.64 12.57 6.53
C TYR A 184 -4.45 11.65 6.80
N GLU A 185 -4.69 10.44 7.29
CA GLU A 185 -3.73 9.34 7.22
C GLU A 185 -3.48 8.96 5.75
N VAL A 186 -2.31 8.39 5.43
CA VAL A 186 -1.94 8.08 4.03
C VAL A 186 -2.90 7.08 3.38
N ASP A 187 -3.36 6.08 4.10
CA ASP A 187 -4.36 5.12 3.65
C ASP A 187 -5.69 5.79 3.33
N THR A 188 -6.16 6.68 4.22
CA THR A 188 -7.35 7.49 4.01
C THR A 188 -7.20 8.41 2.80
N GLN A 189 -6.02 8.97 2.56
CA GLN A 189 -5.78 9.83 1.39
C GLN A 189 -5.90 9.04 0.08
N ILE A 190 -5.32 7.85 0.00
CA ILE A 190 -5.40 7.00 -1.20
C ILE A 190 -6.86 6.66 -1.53
N GLU A 191 -7.66 6.32 -0.52
CA GLU A 191 -9.04 5.86 -0.70
C GLU A 191 -10.06 6.97 -0.97
N ARG A 192 -9.65 8.23 -1.05
CA ARG A 192 -10.56 9.36 -1.33
C ARG A 192 -10.89 9.45 -2.82
N TYR A 193 -11.65 8.48 -3.31
CA TYR A 193 -12.03 8.35 -4.73
C TYR A 193 -12.56 9.66 -5.35
N TRP A 194 -13.38 10.39 -4.62
CA TRP A 194 -13.98 11.66 -5.10
C TRP A 194 -12.96 12.79 -5.30
N GLU A 195 -11.76 12.66 -4.72
CA GLU A 195 -10.63 13.57 -4.93
C GLU A 195 -9.65 12.97 -5.95
N THR A 196 -9.16 11.76 -5.66
CA THR A 196 -8.08 11.12 -6.43
C THR A 196 -8.53 10.57 -7.78
N GLN A 197 -9.83 10.31 -7.96
CA GLN A 197 -10.39 9.59 -9.12
C GLN A 197 -9.80 8.18 -9.30
N ILE A 198 -9.30 7.59 -8.20
CA ILE A 198 -8.79 6.21 -8.18
C ILE A 198 -9.88 5.31 -7.62
N PRO A 199 -10.50 4.44 -8.43
CA PRO A 199 -11.57 3.56 -7.99
C PRO A 199 -11.05 2.47 -7.04
N TYR A 200 -11.92 1.96 -6.16
CA TYR A 200 -11.60 0.86 -5.26
C TYR A 200 -11.54 -0.46 -6.03
N LEU A 201 -10.43 -0.72 -6.71
CA LEU A 201 -10.18 -1.96 -7.43
C LEU A 201 -9.16 -2.81 -6.67
N ALA A 202 -9.40 -4.11 -6.61
CA ALA A 202 -8.50 -5.05 -5.96
C ALA A 202 -8.40 -6.36 -6.72
N ILE A 203 -7.27 -7.06 -6.53
CA ILE A 203 -7.14 -8.47 -6.87
C ILE A 203 -7.89 -9.30 -5.82
N VAL A 204 -8.75 -10.20 -6.27
CA VAL A 204 -9.46 -11.15 -5.42
C VAL A 204 -9.29 -12.59 -5.94
N PRO A 205 -9.05 -13.59 -5.08
CA PRO A 205 -8.81 -13.47 -3.63
C PRO A 205 -7.63 -12.54 -3.33
N PHE A 206 -7.64 -11.87 -2.17
CA PHE A 206 -6.54 -11.00 -1.78
C PHE A 206 -5.23 -11.79 -1.72
N CYS A 207 -4.16 -11.23 -2.25
CA CYS A 207 -2.86 -11.90 -2.34
C CYS A 207 -1.84 -11.36 -1.32
N ILE A 208 -2.20 -10.33 -0.57
CA ILE A 208 -1.43 -9.76 0.54
C ILE A 208 -2.34 -9.61 1.77
N GLU A 209 -1.81 -9.92 2.94
CA GLU A 209 -2.43 -9.66 4.24
C GLU A 209 -1.42 -8.98 5.16
N PRO A 210 -1.84 -8.08 6.07
CA PRO A 210 -0.94 -7.55 7.08
C PRO A 210 -0.63 -8.61 8.15
N ASP A 211 0.61 -8.69 8.60
CA ASP A 211 0.98 -9.43 9.82
C ASP A 211 0.52 -8.65 11.05
N LEU A 212 -0.57 -9.10 11.65
CA LEU A 212 -1.14 -8.48 12.86
C LEU A 212 -0.45 -8.95 14.15
N SER A 213 0.42 -9.96 14.11
CA SER A 213 1.10 -10.52 15.28
C SER A 213 2.03 -9.52 15.96
N ASN A 214 2.63 -8.62 15.17
CA ASN A 214 3.60 -7.60 15.61
C ASN A 214 3.05 -6.16 15.58
N CYS A 215 1.75 -5.98 15.36
CA CYS A 215 1.16 -4.65 15.28
C CYS A 215 0.93 -4.07 16.67
N LEU A 216 1.86 -3.22 17.16
CA LEU A 216 1.74 -2.47 18.42
C LEU A 216 0.44 -1.63 18.50
N LEU A 217 -0.11 -1.22 17.38
CA LEU A 217 -1.37 -0.47 17.30
C LEU A 217 -2.60 -1.37 17.52
N TYR A 218 -2.51 -2.65 17.18
CA TYR A 218 -3.61 -3.60 17.39
C TYR A 218 -3.73 -4.02 18.87
N ASN A 219 -2.60 -4.17 19.54
CA ASN A 219 -2.54 -4.51 20.97
C ASN A 219 -3.03 -3.37 21.87
N LEU A 220 -2.85 -2.11 21.48
CA LEU A 220 -3.38 -0.96 22.23
C LEU A 220 -4.90 -0.83 22.13
N ARG A 221 -5.52 -1.21 21.01
CA ARG A 221 -6.99 -1.21 20.85
C ARG A 221 -7.67 -2.38 21.54
N ALA A 222 -7.00 -3.53 21.66
CA ALA A 222 -7.53 -4.68 22.39
C ALA A 222 -7.63 -4.45 23.90
N HIS A 223 -6.78 -3.56 24.46
CA HIS A 223 -6.81 -3.20 25.90
C HIS A 223 -7.77 -2.07 26.25
N GLU A 224 -8.29 -1.31 25.27
CA GLU A 224 -9.27 -0.24 25.51
C GLU A 224 -10.73 -0.73 25.47
N THR A 225 -10.99 -1.98 25.09
CA THR A 225 -12.35 -2.56 25.04
C THR A 225 -12.72 -3.38 26.28
N ASP A 226 -11.80 -3.56 27.23
CA ASP A 226 -12.02 -4.31 28.48
C ASP A 226 -12.04 -3.42 29.75
N GLN A 227 -12.34 -2.11 29.61
CA GLN A 227 -12.62 -1.24 30.77
C GLN A 227 -13.97 -0.56 30.66
#